data_ed03b2c8aa49add81d560ffc4f8877b5
#
_entry.id   ed03b2c8aa49add81d560ffc4f8877b5
#
_cell.length_a   1.000
_cell.length_b   1.000
_cell.length_c   1.000
_cell.angle_alpha   90.00
_cell.angle_beta   90.00
_cell.angle_gamma   90.00
#
_symmetry.space_group_name_H-M   'P 1'
#
loop_
_entity.id
_entity.type
_entity.pdbx_description
1 polymer ?
#
loop_
_entity_poly.entity_id
_entity_poly.type
_entity_poly.pdbx_seq_one_letter_code
_entity_poly.pdbx_strand_id
1 'polypeptide(L)'
;VIPILDPRPQIEAHWAELNAAIQKVLRSGSFILGPEEQAFEREAADYLGARHAVGLNSGTDALVIALRALGLGPGDEVITTPFTFFATVEAISQVGATPVLADIEADSFNLDPDSVLRAITPRTRAILPVHLFGRPCDLDRLGALARTHGLHLVEDCAQAFGAGWKGRKAGGFGAFGCFSFFPTKNLGACGDAGMLTTDDDALADRARMLRAHGSRVKYHNEAVGCNSRLDELQAAMLRIKLPHLDRWNAQRRAVAASYRDALAGLAGLVLPELVDGHVFHQFTVRVQDGRRDQVQAALAEAGIQTMVYYPVLVHRMQLYLETHAATRCPVAEQAAAEVLSLPIWPEFQAVPTVAAALRAL
;
A
#
# COMPACT_ATOMS: atom_id res chain seq x y z
N VAL A 1 18.01 15.86 14.34
CA VAL A 1 16.89 15.80 13.37
C VAL A 1 16.13 14.50 13.58
N ILE A 2 14.80 14.60 13.72
CA ILE A 2 13.90 13.46 13.80
C ILE A 2 13.41 13.17 12.36
N PRO A 3 13.80 12.03 11.72
CA PRO A 3 13.35 11.70 10.39
C PRO A 3 11.88 11.29 10.37
N ILE A 4 11.25 11.27 9.19
CA ILE A 4 9.86 10.77 9.03
C ILE A 4 9.78 9.25 9.33
N LEU A 5 10.85 8.51 9.03
CA LEU A 5 11.02 7.08 9.25
C LEU A 5 12.51 6.77 9.39
N ASP A 6 12.86 5.82 10.27
CA ASP A 6 14.20 5.25 10.37
C ASP A 6 14.15 3.71 10.32
N PRO A 7 14.66 3.07 9.24
CA PRO A 7 14.69 1.62 9.14
C PRO A 7 15.91 0.99 9.87
N ARG A 8 16.91 1.79 10.29
CA ARG A 8 18.18 1.29 10.84
C ARG A 8 18.00 0.44 12.09
N PRO A 9 17.15 0.81 13.09
CA PRO A 9 16.97 -0.02 14.27
C PRO A 9 16.53 -1.46 13.96
N GLN A 10 15.65 -1.64 12.98
CA GLN A 10 15.21 -2.97 12.54
C GLN A 10 16.32 -3.75 11.84
N ILE A 11 17.15 -3.07 11.04
CA ILE A 11 18.28 -3.68 10.34
C ILE A 11 19.36 -4.11 11.36
N GLU A 12 19.71 -3.23 12.29
CA GLU A 12 20.72 -3.51 13.32
C GLU A 12 20.31 -4.66 14.25
N ALA A 13 19.03 -4.70 14.65
CA ALA A 13 18.50 -5.77 15.49
C ALA A 13 18.61 -7.17 14.86
N HIS A 14 18.64 -7.24 13.52
CA HIS A 14 18.70 -8.50 12.75
C HIS A 14 19.94 -8.59 11.87
N TRP A 15 20.98 -7.80 12.14
CA TRP A 15 22.18 -7.69 11.32
C TRP A 15 22.86 -9.03 11.01
N ALA A 16 23.06 -9.86 12.03
CA ALA A 16 23.73 -11.15 11.87
C ALA A 16 22.94 -12.11 10.98
N GLU A 17 21.63 -12.18 11.18
CA GLU A 17 20.71 -13.03 10.41
C GLU A 17 20.61 -12.56 8.96
N LEU A 18 20.47 -11.26 8.74
CA LEU A 18 20.44 -10.66 7.40
C LEU A 18 21.74 -10.93 6.63
N ASN A 19 22.91 -10.73 7.27
CA ASN A 19 24.20 -11.03 6.67
C ASN A 19 24.35 -12.51 6.30
N ALA A 20 23.93 -13.41 7.19
CA ALA A 20 24.00 -14.85 6.92
C ALA A 20 23.12 -15.24 5.74
N ALA A 21 21.91 -14.68 5.66
CA ALA A 21 20.98 -14.91 4.56
C ALA A 21 21.53 -14.42 3.20
N ILE A 22 22.09 -13.20 3.17
CA ILE A 22 22.75 -12.65 1.97
C ILE A 22 23.89 -13.55 1.53
N GLN A 23 24.80 -13.94 2.45
CA GLN A 23 25.95 -14.81 2.13
C GLN A 23 25.49 -16.18 1.60
N LYS A 24 24.40 -16.73 2.17
CA LYS A 24 23.82 -17.99 1.69
C LYS A 24 23.39 -17.89 0.23
N VAL A 25 22.65 -16.83 -0.14
CA VAL A 25 22.23 -16.60 -1.51
C VAL A 25 23.43 -16.39 -2.45
N LEU A 26 24.41 -15.57 -2.06
CA LEU A 26 25.61 -15.34 -2.87
C LEU A 26 26.38 -16.65 -3.14
N ARG A 27 26.53 -17.50 -2.13
CA ARG A 27 27.24 -18.81 -2.27
C ARG A 27 26.45 -19.81 -3.12
N SER A 28 25.11 -19.71 -3.15
CA SER A 28 24.27 -20.62 -3.92
C SER A 28 24.38 -20.38 -5.43
N GLY A 29 24.68 -19.14 -5.85
CA GLY A 29 24.65 -18.72 -7.25
C GLY A 29 23.26 -18.68 -7.87
N SER A 30 22.18 -18.94 -7.09
CA SER A 30 20.79 -18.81 -7.52
C SER A 30 20.29 -17.45 -7.11
N PHE A 31 19.90 -16.60 -8.08
CA PHE A 31 19.52 -15.22 -7.81
C PHE A 31 18.08 -14.90 -8.19
N ILE A 32 17.44 -15.72 -9.03
CA ILE A 32 16.10 -15.47 -9.59
C ILE A 32 15.28 -16.76 -9.58
N LEU A 33 14.03 -16.68 -9.13
CA LEU A 33 13.06 -17.79 -9.09
C LEU A 33 13.58 -19.04 -8.36
N GLY A 34 14.34 -18.81 -7.29
CA GLY A 34 15.01 -19.86 -6.53
C GLY A 34 14.29 -20.23 -5.22
N PRO A 35 14.99 -20.91 -4.31
CA PRO A 35 14.38 -21.45 -3.09
C PRO A 35 13.97 -20.41 -2.07
N GLU A 36 14.64 -19.25 -1.99
CA GLU A 36 14.27 -18.21 -1.02
C GLU A 36 12.98 -17.49 -1.45
N GLU A 37 12.82 -17.20 -2.76
CA GLU A 37 11.58 -16.63 -3.29
C GLU A 37 10.41 -17.59 -3.07
N GLN A 38 10.56 -18.87 -3.44
CA GLN A 38 9.51 -19.88 -3.25
C GLN A 38 9.14 -20.08 -1.80
N ALA A 39 10.10 -20.00 -0.89
CA ALA A 39 9.84 -20.11 0.54
C ALA A 39 9.11 -18.85 1.05
N PHE A 40 9.53 -17.66 0.63
CA PHE A 40 8.86 -16.41 0.98
C PHE A 40 7.41 -16.39 0.47
N GLU A 41 7.16 -16.83 -0.78
CA GLU A 41 5.80 -16.92 -1.32
C GLU A 41 4.90 -17.80 -0.42
N ARG A 42 5.38 -18.98 0.02
CA ARG A 42 4.63 -19.85 0.93
C ARG A 42 4.40 -19.22 2.30
N GLU A 43 5.48 -18.70 2.92
CA GLU A 43 5.42 -18.08 4.25
C GLU A 43 4.51 -16.84 4.28
N ALA A 44 4.53 -16.03 3.21
CA ALA A 44 3.67 -14.86 3.08
C ALA A 44 2.20 -15.26 2.81
N ALA A 45 1.95 -16.28 1.99
CA ALA A 45 0.61 -16.83 1.76
C ALA A 45 0.01 -17.36 3.06
N ASP A 46 0.77 -18.16 3.81
CA ASP A 46 0.36 -18.70 5.11
C ASP A 46 0.05 -17.57 6.11
N TYR A 47 0.92 -16.56 6.19
CA TYR A 47 0.72 -15.41 7.07
C TYR A 47 -0.55 -14.61 6.74
N LEU A 48 -0.86 -14.44 5.46
CA LEU A 48 -2.03 -13.69 4.99
C LEU A 48 -3.31 -14.54 4.96
N GLY A 49 -3.19 -15.88 5.06
CA GLY A 49 -4.30 -16.80 4.91
C GLY A 49 -4.80 -16.90 3.46
N ALA A 50 -3.92 -16.67 2.48
CA ALA A 50 -4.20 -16.81 1.06
C ALA A 50 -3.68 -18.16 0.53
N ARG A 51 -4.30 -18.69 -0.53
CA ARG A 51 -3.82 -19.95 -1.16
C ARG A 51 -2.53 -19.77 -1.94
N HIS A 52 -2.36 -18.61 -2.58
CA HIS A 52 -1.20 -18.32 -3.41
C HIS A 52 -0.64 -16.93 -3.12
N ALA A 53 0.67 -16.85 -3.12
CA ALA A 53 1.42 -15.61 -3.27
C ALA A 53 2.36 -15.74 -4.49
N VAL A 54 2.61 -14.62 -5.17
CA VAL A 54 3.49 -14.55 -6.34
C VAL A 54 4.42 -13.35 -6.18
N GLY A 55 5.71 -13.61 -6.00
CA GLY A 55 6.74 -12.60 -5.82
C GLY A 55 7.03 -11.82 -7.11
N LEU A 56 7.21 -10.52 -6.98
CA LEU A 56 7.37 -9.56 -8.08
C LEU A 56 8.43 -8.53 -7.74
N ASN A 57 8.85 -7.73 -8.70
CA ASN A 57 9.87 -6.70 -8.48
C ASN A 57 9.34 -5.43 -7.79
N SER A 58 8.03 -5.17 -7.83
CA SER A 58 7.44 -3.97 -7.22
C SER A 58 5.95 -4.12 -6.95
N GLY A 59 5.41 -3.26 -6.08
CA GLY A 59 3.97 -3.14 -5.88
C GLY A 59 3.24 -2.62 -7.11
N THR A 60 3.86 -1.77 -7.91
CA THR A 60 3.31 -1.28 -9.19
C THR A 60 3.08 -2.43 -10.15
N ASP A 61 4.08 -3.30 -10.32
CA ASP A 61 3.94 -4.49 -11.16
C ASP A 61 2.92 -5.49 -10.61
N ALA A 62 2.76 -5.57 -9.29
CA ALA A 62 1.70 -6.38 -8.68
C ALA A 62 0.32 -5.93 -9.16
N LEU A 63 0.06 -4.63 -9.17
CA LEU A 63 -1.18 -4.05 -9.69
C LEU A 63 -1.35 -4.28 -11.20
N VAL A 64 -0.32 -4.00 -11.98
CA VAL A 64 -0.35 -4.20 -13.46
C VAL A 64 -0.60 -5.67 -13.81
N ILE A 65 0.11 -6.60 -13.17
CA ILE A 65 -0.03 -8.03 -13.43
C ILE A 65 -1.39 -8.54 -12.97
N ALA A 66 -1.92 -8.07 -11.83
CA ALA A 66 -3.26 -8.41 -11.36
C ALA A 66 -4.34 -8.00 -12.38
N LEU A 67 -4.31 -6.75 -12.86
CA LEU A 67 -5.26 -6.25 -13.85
C LEU A 67 -5.14 -7.01 -15.19
N ARG A 68 -3.93 -7.28 -15.66
CA ARG A 68 -3.68 -8.11 -16.86
C ARG A 68 -4.13 -9.56 -16.69
N ALA A 69 -3.92 -10.15 -15.52
CA ALA A 69 -4.36 -11.51 -15.22
C ALA A 69 -5.88 -11.63 -15.24
N LEU A 70 -6.60 -10.58 -14.86
CA LEU A 70 -8.06 -10.48 -14.97
C LEU A 70 -8.54 -10.20 -16.41
N GLY A 71 -7.63 -9.90 -17.35
CA GLY A 71 -7.97 -9.61 -18.74
C GLY A 71 -8.45 -8.20 -18.97
N LEU A 72 -8.23 -7.28 -18.04
CA LEU A 72 -8.62 -5.87 -18.17
C LEU A 72 -7.75 -5.12 -19.18
N GLY A 73 -8.35 -4.23 -19.93
CA GLY A 73 -7.68 -3.49 -20.98
C GLY A 73 -8.51 -2.37 -21.60
N PRO A 74 -8.21 -1.96 -22.85
CA PRO A 74 -8.91 -0.88 -23.53
C PRO A 74 -10.43 -1.09 -23.59
N GLY A 75 -11.20 -0.06 -23.22
CA GLY A 75 -12.67 -0.09 -23.14
C GLY A 75 -13.22 -0.45 -21.76
N ASP A 76 -12.42 -1.03 -20.88
CA ASP A 76 -12.79 -1.32 -19.50
C ASP A 76 -12.57 -0.10 -18.60
N GLU A 77 -13.38 0.01 -17.55
CA GLU A 77 -13.24 1.01 -16.49
C GLU A 77 -12.89 0.32 -15.15
N VAL A 78 -11.95 0.93 -14.42
CA VAL A 78 -11.58 0.51 -13.06
C VAL A 78 -11.83 1.67 -12.10
N ILE A 79 -12.70 1.47 -11.11
CA ILE A 79 -13.00 2.48 -10.10
C ILE A 79 -11.94 2.45 -9.01
N THR A 80 -11.34 3.62 -8.72
CA THR A 80 -10.38 3.81 -7.64
C THR A 80 -10.49 5.22 -7.05
N THR A 81 -9.58 5.61 -6.16
CA THR A 81 -9.55 6.91 -5.49
C THR A 81 -8.55 7.87 -6.16
N PRO A 82 -8.83 9.19 -6.18
CA PRO A 82 -7.82 10.18 -6.56
C PRO A 82 -6.78 10.43 -5.48
N PHE A 83 -7.04 10.01 -4.22
CA PHE A 83 -6.19 10.26 -3.06
C PHE A 83 -5.36 9.01 -2.75
N THR A 84 -4.33 8.78 -3.55
CA THR A 84 -3.44 7.62 -3.47
C THR A 84 -2.06 7.95 -4.03
N PHE A 85 -1.10 7.04 -3.86
CA PHE A 85 0.14 7.08 -4.62
C PHE A 85 -0.15 6.80 -6.10
N PHE A 86 0.57 7.49 -6.96
CA PHE A 86 0.32 7.50 -8.41
C PHE A 86 0.25 6.08 -9.03
N ALA A 87 1.03 5.12 -8.52
CA ALA A 87 1.10 3.75 -9.04
C ALA A 87 -0.27 3.05 -9.15
N THR A 88 -1.23 3.36 -8.27
CA THR A 88 -2.59 2.78 -8.33
C THR A 88 -3.28 3.10 -9.66
N VAL A 89 -3.24 4.38 -10.06
CA VAL A 89 -3.88 4.84 -11.30
C VAL A 89 -2.99 4.60 -12.51
N GLU A 90 -1.69 4.70 -12.33
CA GLU A 90 -0.70 4.34 -13.33
C GLU A 90 -0.90 2.91 -13.83
N ALA A 91 -1.09 1.94 -12.93
CA ALA A 91 -1.30 0.54 -13.29
C ALA A 91 -2.56 0.33 -14.15
N ILE A 92 -3.66 1.04 -13.85
CA ILE A 92 -4.88 1.03 -14.65
C ILE A 92 -4.60 1.55 -16.05
N SER A 93 -3.87 2.66 -16.15
CA SER A 93 -3.52 3.29 -17.44
C SER A 93 -2.55 2.43 -18.24
N GLN A 94 -1.59 1.76 -17.60
CA GLN A 94 -0.62 0.88 -18.26
C GLN A 94 -1.25 -0.35 -18.90
N VAL A 95 -2.37 -0.85 -18.38
CA VAL A 95 -3.12 -1.93 -19.04
C VAL A 95 -4.08 -1.41 -20.12
N GLY A 96 -4.17 -0.10 -20.31
CA GLY A 96 -5.06 0.54 -21.30
C GLY A 96 -6.51 0.70 -20.82
N ALA A 97 -6.81 0.35 -19.57
CA ALA A 97 -8.13 0.60 -18.99
C ALA A 97 -8.28 2.08 -18.57
N THR A 98 -9.50 2.52 -18.38
CA THR A 98 -9.82 3.88 -17.96
C THR A 98 -9.98 3.94 -16.45
N PRO A 99 -9.17 4.74 -15.72
CA PRO A 99 -9.41 4.98 -14.31
C PRO A 99 -10.66 5.83 -14.11
N VAL A 100 -11.57 5.39 -13.26
CA VAL A 100 -12.74 6.15 -12.82
C VAL A 100 -12.52 6.51 -11.35
N LEU A 101 -12.51 7.81 -11.05
CA LEU A 101 -12.13 8.30 -9.73
C LEU A 101 -13.38 8.58 -8.89
N ALA A 102 -13.49 7.88 -7.78
CA ALA A 102 -14.53 8.06 -6.76
C ALA A 102 -13.94 8.69 -5.49
N ASP A 103 -14.74 9.49 -4.77
CA ASP A 103 -14.29 10.21 -3.59
C ASP A 103 -14.00 9.28 -2.40
N ILE A 104 -13.46 9.83 -1.35
CA ILE A 104 -13.02 9.14 -0.14
C ILE A 104 -13.94 9.46 1.05
N GLU A 105 -13.87 8.63 2.08
CA GLU A 105 -14.39 8.93 3.41
C GLU A 105 -13.45 9.91 4.15
N ALA A 106 -14.04 10.88 4.86
CA ALA A 106 -13.28 11.95 5.51
C ALA A 106 -12.36 11.47 6.65
N ASP A 107 -12.74 10.39 7.34
CA ASP A 107 -12.05 9.92 8.55
C ASP A 107 -11.03 8.82 8.27
N SER A 108 -11.28 8.03 7.21
CA SER A 108 -10.42 6.91 6.83
C SER A 108 -9.44 7.26 5.71
N PHE A 109 -9.75 8.25 4.90
CA PHE A 109 -9.13 8.59 3.61
C PHE A 109 -9.26 7.46 2.57
N ASN A 110 -10.01 6.42 2.88
CA ASN A 110 -10.24 5.28 2.01
C ASN A 110 -11.41 5.54 1.06
N LEU A 111 -11.47 4.75 0.00
CA LEU A 111 -12.50 4.83 -1.03
C LEU A 111 -13.91 4.72 -0.42
N ASP A 112 -14.78 5.71 -0.64
CA ASP A 112 -16.17 5.75 -0.17
C ASP A 112 -17.05 4.79 -1.00
N PRO A 113 -17.64 3.75 -0.38
CA PRO A 113 -18.53 2.82 -1.09
C PRO A 113 -19.74 3.47 -1.76
N ASP A 114 -20.29 4.56 -1.19
CA ASP A 114 -21.40 5.27 -1.82
C ASP A 114 -20.96 6.05 -3.06
N SER A 115 -19.74 6.59 -3.04
CA SER A 115 -19.12 7.21 -4.22
C SER A 115 -18.81 6.17 -5.29
N VAL A 116 -18.36 4.98 -4.91
CA VAL A 116 -18.17 3.85 -5.84
C VAL A 116 -19.48 3.48 -6.52
N LEU A 117 -20.56 3.30 -5.74
CA LEU A 117 -21.87 2.94 -6.31
C LEU A 117 -22.33 3.94 -7.37
N ARG A 118 -22.15 5.24 -7.13
CA ARG A 118 -22.51 6.30 -8.09
C ARG A 118 -21.63 6.29 -9.35
N ALA A 119 -20.42 5.76 -9.27
CA ALA A 119 -19.44 5.74 -10.36
C ALA A 119 -19.56 4.50 -11.27
N ILE A 120 -20.34 3.48 -10.90
CA ILE A 120 -20.49 2.25 -11.69
C ILE A 120 -21.19 2.55 -13.02
N THR A 121 -20.60 2.08 -14.11
CA THR A 121 -21.14 2.14 -15.47
C THR A 121 -21.18 0.73 -16.10
N PRO A 122 -21.81 0.55 -17.27
CA PRO A 122 -21.75 -0.73 -18.00
C PRO A 122 -20.34 -1.16 -18.42
N ARG A 123 -19.36 -0.24 -18.45
CA ARG A 123 -17.97 -0.53 -18.77
C ARG A 123 -17.13 -0.87 -17.53
N THR A 124 -17.64 -0.63 -16.34
CA THR A 124 -16.91 -0.95 -15.10
C THR A 124 -16.66 -2.46 -15.02
N ARG A 125 -15.42 -2.84 -14.73
CA ARG A 125 -14.98 -4.24 -14.57
C ARG A 125 -14.35 -4.54 -13.23
N ALA A 126 -13.79 -3.53 -12.57
CA ALA A 126 -13.15 -3.72 -11.27
C ALA A 126 -13.32 -2.51 -10.34
N ILE A 127 -13.27 -2.78 -9.05
CA ILE A 127 -13.06 -1.81 -7.97
C ILE A 127 -11.66 -2.07 -7.42
N LEU A 128 -10.83 -1.01 -7.34
CA LEU A 128 -9.46 -1.06 -6.84
C LEU A 128 -9.33 -0.12 -5.63
N PRO A 129 -9.75 -0.56 -4.42
CA PRO A 129 -9.55 0.20 -3.19
C PRO A 129 -8.08 0.18 -2.78
N VAL A 130 -7.65 1.25 -2.12
CA VAL A 130 -6.34 1.38 -1.52
C VAL A 130 -6.49 1.40 -0.01
N HIS A 131 -5.80 0.50 0.69
CA HIS A 131 -5.77 0.49 2.16
C HIS A 131 -4.77 1.55 2.66
N LEU A 132 -5.21 2.81 2.53
CA LEU A 132 -4.32 3.96 2.68
C LEU A 132 -3.82 4.10 4.12
N PHE A 133 -2.54 4.47 4.26
CA PHE A 133 -1.84 4.62 5.53
C PHE A 133 -1.80 3.36 6.40
N GLY A 134 -2.25 2.22 5.86
CA GLY A 134 -2.34 0.95 6.56
C GLY A 134 -3.68 0.70 7.26
N ARG A 135 -4.71 1.52 6.97
CA ARG A 135 -6.10 1.32 7.42
C ARG A 135 -6.88 0.55 6.35
N PRO A 136 -7.46 -0.62 6.66
CA PRO A 136 -8.31 -1.32 5.70
C PRO A 136 -9.52 -0.49 5.29
N CYS A 137 -9.92 -0.60 4.00
CA CYS A 137 -11.19 -0.08 3.51
C CYS A 137 -12.37 -0.84 4.13
N ASP A 138 -13.60 -0.34 3.96
CA ASP A 138 -14.82 -1.11 4.24
C ASP A 138 -14.97 -2.24 3.19
N LEU A 139 -14.29 -3.35 3.47
CA LEU A 139 -14.24 -4.51 2.59
C LEU A 139 -15.58 -5.25 2.50
N ASP A 140 -16.46 -5.10 3.48
CA ASP A 140 -17.81 -5.68 3.41
C ASP A 140 -18.67 -4.97 2.37
N ARG A 141 -18.72 -3.63 2.43
CA ARG A 141 -19.51 -2.83 1.48
C ARG A 141 -18.93 -2.89 0.08
N LEU A 142 -17.62 -2.71 -0.08
CA LEU A 142 -16.95 -2.79 -1.38
C LEU A 142 -17.07 -4.19 -1.99
N GLY A 143 -16.89 -5.25 -1.19
CA GLY A 143 -17.10 -6.62 -1.62
C GLY A 143 -18.54 -6.94 -2.00
N ALA A 144 -19.52 -6.39 -1.28
CA ALA A 144 -20.93 -6.52 -1.64
C ALA A 144 -21.24 -5.82 -2.97
N LEU A 145 -20.74 -4.61 -3.19
CA LEU A 145 -20.87 -3.90 -4.47
C LEU A 145 -20.25 -4.70 -5.63
N ALA A 146 -19.02 -5.21 -5.45
CA ALA A 146 -18.35 -6.01 -6.45
C ALA A 146 -19.18 -7.25 -6.83
N ARG A 147 -19.68 -8.00 -5.85
CA ARG A 147 -20.53 -9.17 -6.11
C ARG A 147 -21.85 -8.82 -6.79
N THR A 148 -22.53 -7.77 -6.32
CA THR A 148 -23.85 -7.36 -6.87
C THR A 148 -23.77 -6.94 -8.32
N HIS A 149 -22.66 -6.31 -8.71
CA HIS A 149 -22.47 -5.78 -10.07
C HIS A 149 -21.57 -6.67 -10.94
N GLY A 150 -21.14 -7.84 -10.47
CA GLY A 150 -20.27 -8.77 -11.21
C GLY A 150 -18.89 -8.18 -11.51
N LEU A 151 -18.35 -7.37 -10.58
CA LEU A 151 -17.06 -6.70 -10.71
C LEU A 151 -15.95 -7.47 -9.96
N HIS A 152 -14.73 -7.35 -10.44
CA HIS A 152 -13.56 -7.79 -9.70
C HIS A 152 -13.24 -6.80 -8.56
N LEU A 153 -12.83 -7.31 -7.41
CA LEU A 153 -12.20 -6.52 -6.35
C LEU A 153 -10.71 -6.80 -6.38
N VAL A 154 -9.88 -5.76 -6.52
CA VAL A 154 -8.42 -5.83 -6.47
C VAL A 154 -7.93 -4.91 -5.38
N GLU A 155 -7.29 -5.45 -4.35
CA GLU A 155 -6.87 -4.67 -3.18
C GLU A 155 -5.46 -4.10 -3.37
N ASP A 156 -5.29 -2.77 -3.36
CA ASP A 156 -3.98 -2.15 -3.22
C ASP A 156 -3.58 -2.14 -1.74
N CYS A 157 -2.76 -3.11 -1.38
CA CYS A 157 -2.24 -3.34 -0.04
C CYS A 157 -0.81 -2.80 0.16
N ALA A 158 -0.32 -1.93 -0.74
CA ALA A 158 1.06 -1.43 -0.70
C ALA A 158 1.45 -0.77 0.63
N GLN A 159 0.50 -0.32 1.43
CA GLN A 159 0.71 0.30 2.74
C GLN A 159 0.13 -0.55 3.89
N ALA A 160 -0.35 -1.76 3.63
CA ALA A 160 -1.21 -2.47 4.55
C ALA A 160 -0.81 -3.93 4.82
N PHE A 161 0.49 -4.27 4.69
CA PHE A 161 0.93 -5.64 4.97
C PHE A 161 0.71 -5.99 6.45
N GLY A 162 -0.11 -7.01 6.70
CA GLY A 162 -0.54 -7.42 8.04
C GLY A 162 -1.74 -6.67 8.60
N ALA A 163 -2.30 -5.68 7.88
CA ALA A 163 -3.57 -5.05 8.24
C ALA A 163 -4.71 -6.07 8.20
N GLY A 164 -5.78 -5.84 8.96
CA GLY A 164 -6.87 -6.78 9.05
C GLY A 164 -8.25 -6.13 9.07
N TRP A 165 -9.24 -6.84 8.53
CA TRP A 165 -10.64 -6.48 8.56
C TRP A 165 -11.45 -7.64 9.12
N LYS A 166 -12.10 -7.42 10.27
CA LYS A 166 -12.96 -8.44 10.94
C LYS A 166 -12.29 -9.82 11.08
N GLY A 167 -11.03 -9.84 11.50
CA GLY A 167 -10.28 -11.07 11.77
C GLY A 167 -9.61 -11.72 10.55
N ARG A 168 -9.74 -11.16 9.34
CA ARG A 168 -9.02 -11.60 8.13
C ARG A 168 -7.99 -10.55 7.72
N LYS A 169 -6.86 -10.99 7.17
CA LYS A 169 -5.84 -10.08 6.65
C LYS A 169 -6.30 -9.43 5.34
N ALA A 170 -5.96 -8.15 5.17
CA ALA A 170 -6.14 -7.44 3.89
C ALA A 170 -5.33 -8.13 2.78
N GLY A 171 -5.81 -8.05 1.56
CA GLY A 171 -5.26 -8.75 0.40
C GLY A 171 -5.82 -10.16 0.18
N GLY A 172 -6.80 -10.59 0.98
CA GLY A 172 -7.50 -11.87 0.81
C GLY A 172 -9.00 -11.72 0.55
N PHE A 173 -9.52 -10.53 0.32
CA PHE A 173 -10.96 -10.30 0.12
C PHE A 173 -11.38 -10.23 -1.34
N GLY A 174 -10.46 -9.83 -2.22
CA GLY A 174 -10.68 -9.67 -3.65
C GLY A 174 -10.14 -10.82 -4.50
N ALA A 175 -10.18 -10.63 -5.82
CA ALA A 175 -9.53 -11.52 -6.78
C ALA A 175 -8.02 -11.51 -6.61
N PHE A 176 -7.46 -10.34 -6.26
CA PHE A 176 -6.05 -10.16 -5.95
C PHE A 176 -5.86 -9.16 -4.80
N GLY A 177 -4.84 -9.41 -3.94
CA GLY A 177 -4.20 -8.44 -3.09
C GLY A 177 -2.82 -8.09 -3.63
N CYS A 178 -2.49 -6.79 -3.74
CA CYS A 178 -1.24 -6.31 -4.33
C CYS A 178 -0.40 -5.61 -3.28
N PHE A 179 0.84 -6.07 -3.06
CA PHE A 179 1.70 -5.61 -1.97
C PHE A 179 3.01 -5.02 -2.50
N SER A 180 3.52 -4.04 -1.77
CA SER A 180 4.84 -3.44 -1.97
C SER A 180 5.73 -3.73 -0.78
N PHE A 181 6.98 -4.08 -1.06
CA PHE A 181 8.03 -4.21 -0.06
C PHE A 181 9.13 -3.15 -0.26
N PHE A 182 8.78 -2.00 -0.84
CA PHE A 182 9.70 -0.85 -0.88
C PHE A 182 10.26 -0.59 0.53
N PRO A 183 11.53 -0.19 0.70
CA PRO A 183 12.23 -0.18 1.98
C PRO A 183 11.53 0.52 3.14
N THR A 184 10.64 1.49 2.87
CA THR A 184 9.89 2.21 3.89
C THR A 184 8.61 1.52 4.35
N LYS A 185 8.21 0.43 3.69
CA LYS A 185 6.97 -0.30 4.04
C LYS A 185 7.09 -1.03 5.37
N ASN A 186 5.94 -1.36 5.98
CA ASN A 186 5.91 -2.06 7.28
C ASN A 186 6.72 -3.37 7.25
N LEU A 187 6.65 -4.10 6.14
CA LEU A 187 7.60 -5.14 5.76
C LEU A 187 8.38 -4.63 4.54
N GLY A 188 9.56 -4.08 4.77
CA GLY A 188 10.40 -3.49 3.72
C GLY A 188 11.58 -4.40 3.34
N ALA A 189 11.82 -4.56 2.06
CA ALA A 189 13.05 -5.14 1.49
C ALA A 189 14.21 -4.14 1.61
N CYS A 190 15.38 -4.49 1.08
CA CYS A 190 16.53 -3.58 0.95
C CYS A 190 16.72 -3.10 -0.50
N GLY A 191 15.63 -2.94 -1.22
CA GLY A 191 15.50 -2.51 -2.60
C GLY A 191 14.04 -2.62 -3.04
N ASP A 192 13.80 -2.63 -4.34
CA ASP A 192 12.46 -2.85 -4.86
C ASP A 192 12.04 -4.30 -4.70
N ALA A 193 10.78 -4.50 -4.29
CA ALA A 193 10.14 -5.80 -4.19
C ALA A 193 8.62 -5.62 -4.08
N GLY A 194 7.87 -6.61 -4.55
CA GLY A 194 6.42 -6.66 -4.48
C GLY A 194 5.90 -8.09 -4.49
N MET A 195 4.60 -8.23 -4.36
CA MET A 195 3.93 -9.51 -4.35
C MET A 195 2.44 -9.32 -4.65
N LEU A 196 1.81 -10.30 -5.26
CA LEU A 196 0.36 -10.40 -5.26
C LEU A 196 -0.10 -11.69 -4.58
N THR A 197 -1.33 -11.68 -4.06
CA THR A 197 -2.00 -12.85 -3.49
C THR A 197 -3.31 -13.13 -4.22
N THR A 198 -3.72 -14.40 -4.25
CA THR A 198 -5.03 -14.82 -4.77
C THR A 198 -5.38 -16.21 -4.22
N ASP A 199 -6.69 -16.50 -4.14
CA ASP A 199 -7.19 -17.83 -3.81
C ASP A 199 -7.57 -18.65 -5.06
N ASP A 200 -7.41 -18.09 -6.26
CA ASP A 200 -7.74 -18.73 -7.54
C ASP A 200 -6.48 -19.30 -8.20
N ASP A 201 -6.48 -20.63 -8.42
CA ASP A 201 -5.36 -21.36 -9.01
C ASP A 201 -5.03 -20.88 -10.44
N ALA A 202 -6.06 -20.56 -11.24
CA ALA A 202 -5.88 -20.11 -12.62
C ALA A 202 -5.32 -18.70 -12.68
N LEU A 203 -5.77 -17.81 -11.79
CA LEU A 203 -5.23 -16.46 -11.68
C LEU A 203 -3.78 -16.46 -11.18
N ALA A 204 -3.45 -17.32 -10.21
CA ALA A 204 -2.07 -17.50 -9.73
C ALA A 204 -1.13 -17.98 -10.84
N ASP A 205 -1.56 -19.00 -11.61
CA ASP A 205 -0.80 -19.52 -12.74
C ASP A 205 -0.59 -18.44 -13.82
N ARG A 206 -1.65 -17.70 -14.15
CA ARG A 206 -1.58 -16.61 -15.13
C ARG A 206 -0.65 -15.48 -14.68
N ALA A 207 -0.66 -15.13 -13.40
CA ALA A 207 0.27 -14.14 -12.84
C ALA A 207 1.72 -14.61 -12.91
N ARG A 208 2.00 -15.89 -12.56
CA ARG A 208 3.34 -16.49 -12.70
C ARG A 208 3.82 -16.52 -14.15
N MET A 209 2.95 -16.80 -15.10
CA MET A 209 3.25 -16.73 -16.52
C MET A 209 3.59 -15.29 -16.94
N LEU A 210 2.76 -14.32 -16.57
CA LEU A 210 2.94 -12.91 -16.96
C LEU A 210 4.23 -12.31 -16.40
N ARG A 211 4.62 -12.61 -15.15
CA ARG A 211 5.87 -12.12 -14.54
C ARG A 211 7.15 -12.62 -15.22
N ALA A 212 7.03 -13.70 -15.99
CA ALA A 212 8.13 -14.39 -16.67
C ALA A 212 8.01 -14.26 -18.19
N HIS A 213 7.81 -13.05 -18.71
CA HIS A 213 7.70 -12.76 -20.14
C HIS A 213 6.53 -13.45 -20.85
N GLY A 214 5.45 -13.81 -20.12
CA GLY A 214 4.30 -14.52 -20.68
C GLY A 214 4.60 -15.99 -21.01
N SER A 215 5.49 -16.62 -20.27
CA SER A 215 5.96 -17.97 -20.54
C SER A 215 5.84 -18.86 -19.29
N ARG A 216 5.25 -20.05 -19.44
CA ARG A 216 5.30 -21.14 -18.45
C ARG A 216 6.52 -22.04 -18.67
N VAL A 217 6.93 -22.19 -19.91
CA VAL A 217 8.10 -22.96 -20.30
C VAL A 217 9.08 -22.04 -21.01
N LYS A 218 10.33 -22.02 -20.57
CA LYS A 218 11.37 -21.15 -21.11
C LYS A 218 11.39 -21.19 -22.67
N TYR A 219 11.38 -20.01 -23.29
CA TYR A 219 11.32 -19.80 -24.74
C TYR A 219 9.97 -20.13 -25.42
N HIS A 220 8.93 -20.51 -24.66
CA HIS A 220 7.58 -20.71 -25.18
C HIS A 220 6.66 -19.63 -24.60
N ASN A 221 6.59 -18.48 -25.26
CA ASN A 221 5.80 -17.35 -24.81
C ASN A 221 4.36 -17.48 -25.32
N GLU A 222 3.41 -17.52 -24.40
CA GLU A 222 1.97 -17.68 -24.66
C GLU A 222 1.24 -16.33 -24.70
N ALA A 223 1.84 -15.31 -24.07
CA ALA A 223 1.30 -13.95 -24.01
C ALA A 223 2.41 -12.90 -23.93
N VAL A 224 2.06 -11.64 -24.14
CA VAL A 224 2.95 -10.54 -23.82
C VAL A 224 2.99 -10.38 -22.31
N GLY A 225 4.09 -10.73 -21.69
CA GLY A 225 4.34 -10.56 -20.26
C GLY A 225 5.32 -9.42 -19.95
N CYS A 226 5.93 -9.50 -18.78
CA CYS A 226 6.99 -8.58 -18.35
C CYS A 226 8.11 -9.33 -17.63
N ASN A 227 9.19 -8.64 -17.33
CA ASN A 227 10.24 -9.13 -16.45
C ASN A 227 9.98 -8.58 -15.04
N SER A 228 9.22 -9.32 -14.24
CA SER A 228 8.88 -8.90 -12.87
C SER A 228 8.99 -10.09 -11.92
N ARG A 229 10.10 -10.20 -11.23
CA ARG A 229 10.42 -11.30 -10.30
C ARG A 229 10.97 -10.73 -9.02
N LEU A 230 10.66 -11.38 -7.90
CA LEU A 230 11.30 -11.07 -6.62
C LEU A 230 12.70 -11.68 -6.62
N ASP A 231 13.74 -10.85 -6.39
CA ASP A 231 15.11 -11.34 -6.29
C ASP A 231 15.30 -12.21 -5.04
N GLU A 232 16.11 -13.27 -5.17
CA GLU A 232 16.45 -14.17 -4.05
C GLU A 232 17.05 -13.42 -2.84
N LEU A 233 17.87 -12.40 -3.09
CA LEU A 233 18.42 -11.56 -2.02
C LEU A 233 17.34 -10.82 -1.24
N GLN A 234 16.35 -10.23 -1.94
CA GLN A 234 15.25 -9.54 -1.30
C GLN A 234 14.32 -10.52 -0.57
N ALA A 235 14.02 -11.65 -1.19
CA ALA A 235 13.21 -12.71 -0.59
C ALA A 235 13.84 -13.24 0.71
N ALA A 236 15.14 -13.53 0.71
CA ALA A 236 15.85 -14.00 1.89
C ALA A 236 15.79 -13.00 3.04
N MET A 237 15.94 -11.69 2.77
CA MET A 237 15.83 -10.63 3.77
C MET A 237 14.40 -10.46 4.28
N LEU A 238 13.39 -10.54 3.40
CA LEU A 238 11.99 -10.47 3.78
C LEU A 238 11.59 -11.64 4.69
N ARG A 239 12.11 -12.85 4.44
CA ARG A 239 11.89 -14.04 5.28
C ARG A 239 12.41 -13.85 6.71
N ILE A 240 13.56 -13.21 6.89
CA ILE A 240 14.08 -12.87 8.23
C ILE A 240 13.15 -11.87 8.94
N LYS A 241 12.59 -10.92 8.22
CA LYS A 241 11.76 -9.84 8.79
C LYS A 241 10.31 -10.26 9.06
N LEU A 242 9.75 -11.14 8.23
CA LEU A 242 8.33 -11.52 8.29
C LEU A 242 7.87 -12.02 9.68
N PRO A 243 8.60 -12.88 10.40
CA PRO A 243 8.20 -13.33 11.74
C PRO A 243 8.08 -12.21 12.80
N HIS A 244 8.69 -11.06 12.56
CA HIS A 244 8.69 -9.92 13.47
C HIS A 244 7.58 -8.90 13.18
N LEU A 245 6.89 -9.02 12.06
CA LEU A 245 5.99 -8.00 11.54
C LEU A 245 4.82 -7.68 12.48
N ASP A 246 4.17 -8.67 13.07
CA ASP A 246 3.04 -8.43 13.99
C ASP A 246 3.48 -7.63 15.22
N ARG A 247 4.69 -7.92 15.75
CA ARG A 247 5.29 -7.12 16.82
C ARG A 247 5.52 -5.68 16.36
N TRP A 248 6.10 -5.47 15.19
CA TRP A 248 6.35 -4.12 14.65
C TRP A 248 5.06 -3.35 14.39
N ASN A 249 4.04 -4.01 13.85
CA ASN A 249 2.73 -3.39 13.66
C ASN A 249 2.05 -3.06 15.00
N ALA A 250 2.22 -3.89 16.04
CA ALA A 250 1.75 -3.59 17.39
C ALA A 250 2.49 -2.37 17.98
N GLN A 251 3.80 -2.27 17.79
CA GLN A 251 4.60 -1.12 18.24
C GLN A 251 4.18 0.17 17.52
N ARG A 252 3.92 0.14 16.19
CA ARG A 252 3.36 1.29 15.46
C ARG A 252 2.01 1.72 16.02
N ARG A 253 1.11 0.77 16.35
CA ARG A 253 -0.17 1.08 17.01
C ARG A 253 0.03 1.72 18.38
N ALA A 254 1.01 1.27 19.17
CA ALA A 254 1.34 1.87 20.46
C ALA A 254 1.86 3.31 20.30
N VAL A 255 2.72 3.57 19.32
CA VAL A 255 3.18 4.92 18.97
C VAL A 255 2.00 5.81 18.55
N ALA A 256 1.10 5.30 17.72
CA ALA A 256 -0.11 6.04 17.31
C ALA A 256 -1.02 6.38 18.50
N ALA A 257 -1.19 5.46 19.46
CA ALA A 257 -1.92 5.72 20.70
C ALA A 257 -1.24 6.82 21.53
N SER A 258 0.09 6.76 21.67
CA SER A 258 0.87 7.80 22.37
C SER A 258 0.71 9.18 21.71
N TYR A 259 0.68 9.26 20.39
CA TYR A 259 0.41 10.51 19.68
C TYR A 259 -1.00 11.03 19.99
N ARG A 260 -2.01 10.16 19.95
CA ARG A 260 -3.38 10.57 20.24
C ARG A 260 -3.53 11.13 21.66
N ASP A 261 -2.90 10.49 22.64
CA ASP A 261 -2.90 10.98 24.03
C ASP A 261 -2.15 12.30 24.16
N ALA A 262 -0.96 12.40 23.56
CA ALA A 262 -0.12 13.60 23.65
C ALA A 262 -0.69 14.81 22.88
N LEU A 263 -1.51 14.60 21.86
CA LEU A 263 -2.10 15.64 21.01
C LEU A 263 -3.58 15.85 21.26
N ALA A 264 -4.18 15.14 22.22
CA ALA A 264 -5.60 15.29 22.57
C ALA A 264 -5.95 16.74 22.89
N GLY A 265 -7.06 17.23 22.33
CA GLY A 265 -7.58 18.58 22.56
C GLY A 265 -6.79 19.71 21.90
N LEU A 266 -5.79 19.43 21.05
CA LEU A 266 -5.09 20.48 20.30
C LEU A 266 -6.02 20.99 19.20
N ALA A 267 -6.40 22.28 19.32
CA ALA A 267 -7.34 22.92 18.38
C ALA A 267 -6.76 22.96 16.96
N GLY A 268 -7.62 22.78 15.97
CA GLY A 268 -7.23 22.77 14.56
C GLY A 268 -6.48 21.53 14.09
N LEU A 269 -6.36 20.50 14.95
CA LEU A 269 -5.71 19.23 14.60
C LEU A 269 -6.70 18.06 14.75
N VAL A 270 -6.98 17.37 13.64
CA VAL A 270 -7.78 16.13 13.63
C VAL A 270 -6.87 14.93 13.59
N LEU A 271 -7.01 14.04 14.57
CA LEU A 271 -6.15 12.87 14.74
C LEU A 271 -6.81 11.62 14.12
N PRO A 272 -6.03 10.71 13.50
CA PRO A 272 -6.57 9.47 12.98
C PRO A 272 -7.14 8.59 14.11
N GLU A 273 -8.19 7.84 13.82
CA GLU A 273 -8.78 6.89 14.76
C GLU A 273 -7.90 5.66 14.98
N LEU A 274 -7.96 5.11 16.20
CA LEU A 274 -7.37 3.81 16.53
C LEU A 274 -8.41 2.71 16.23
N VAL A 275 -8.51 2.34 14.95
CA VAL A 275 -9.40 1.25 14.54
C VAL A 275 -8.68 -0.08 14.52
N ASP A 276 -9.45 -1.15 14.73
CA ASP A 276 -8.91 -2.51 14.69
C ASP A 276 -8.35 -2.83 13.30
N GLY A 277 -7.22 -3.55 13.28
CA GLY A 277 -6.55 -3.93 12.03
C GLY A 277 -5.76 -2.84 11.34
N HIS A 278 -5.79 -1.57 11.80
CA HIS A 278 -4.92 -0.51 11.28
C HIS A 278 -3.46 -0.73 11.70
N VAL A 279 -2.55 -0.79 10.74
CA VAL A 279 -1.12 -1.06 10.99
C VAL A 279 -0.24 0.21 11.00
N PHE A 280 -0.84 1.38 10.86
CA PHE A 280 -0.18 2.69 10.90
C PHE A 280 1.13 2.72 10.12
N HIS A 281 1.05 2.42 8.83
CA HIS A 281 2.15 2.68 7.91
C HIS A 281 2.59 4.14 8.01
N GLN A 282 1.59 5.03 8.13
CA GLN A 282 1.77 6.46 8.41
C GLN A 282 0.84 6.87 9.55
N PHE A 283 1.26 7.86 10.35
CA PHE A 283 0.40 8.57 11.29
C PHE A 283 0.07 9.94 10.68
N THR A 284 -1.06 10.00 9.99
CA THR A 284 -1.47 11.18 9.24
C THR A 284 -2.55 11.93 9.99
N VAL A 285 -2.27 13.19 10.31
CA VAL A 285 -3.21 14.14 10.93
C VAL A 285 -3.77 15.08 9.87
N ARG A 286 -4.91 15.75 10.16
CA ARG A 286 -5.40 16.87 9.36
C ARG A 286 -5.17 18.16 10.13
N VAL A 287 -4.48 19.11 9.51
CA VAL A 287 -4.27 20.47 10.03
C VAL A 287 -5.30 21.37 9.35
N GLN A 288 -6.26 21.84 10.13
CA GLN A 288 -7.38 22.66 9.64
C GLN A 288 -6.98 24.12 9.40
N ASP A 289 -7.93 24.92 8.93
CA ASP A 289 -7.83 26.38 8.76
C ASP A 289 -6.70 26.84 7.83
N GLY A 290 -6.30 25.99 6.85
CA GLY A 290 -5.25 26.32 5.86
C GLY A 290 -3.84 26.43 6.45
N ARG A 291 -3.62 26.00 7.68
CA ARG A 291 -2.35 26.15 8.41
C ARG A 291 -1.33 25.03 8.13
N ARG A 292 -1.66 24.01 7.32
CA ARG A 292 -0.83 22.81 7.11
C ARG A 292 0.62 23.15 6.74
N ASP A 293 0.84 24.02 5.76
CA ASP A 293 2.18 24.36 5.28
C ASP A 293 2.97 25.17 6.33
N GLN A 294 2.29 26.03 7.09
CA GLN A 294 2.89 26.76 8.20
C GLN A 294 3.35 25.80 9.31
N VAL A 295 2.49 24.85 9.68
CA VAL A 295 2.81 23.83 10.70
C VAL A 295 3.96 22.95 10.21
N GLN A 296 3.97 22.55 8.94
CA GLN A 296 5.05 21.78 8.34
C GLN A 296 6.39 22.51 8.41
N ALA A 297 6.42 23.81 8.04
CA ALA A 297 7.62 24.63 8.09
C ALA A 297 8.16 24.77 9.53
N ALA A 298 7.30 25.06 10.49
CA ALA A 298 7.68 25.21 11.89
C ALA A 298 8.23 23.91 12.50
N LEU A 299 7.66 22.76 12.16
CA LEU A 299 8.20 21.45 12.57
C LEU A 299 9.58 21.19 11.93
N ALA A 300 9.77 21.58 10.67
CA ALA A 300 11.08 21.47 10.01
C ALA A 300 12.14 22.33 10.69
N GLU A 301 11.81 23.57 11.08
CA GLU A 301 12.69 24.45 11.86
C GLU A 301 13.04 23.85 13.23
N ALA A 302 12.09 23.12 13.85
CA ALA A 302 12.34 22.36 15.09
C ALA A 302 13.11 21.04 14.86
N GLY A 303 13.56 20.76 13.64
CA GLY A 303 14.31 19.57 13.29
C GLY A 303 13.46 18.30 13.19
N ILE A 304 12.15 18.44 12.96
CA ILE A 304 11.21 17.32 12.84
C ILE A 304 10.76 17.22 11.37
N GLN A 305 11.12 16.12 10.70
CA GLN A 305 10.69 15.85 9.34
C GLN A 305 9.23 15.37 9.32
N THR A 306 8.43 15.94 8.43
CA THR A 306 7.06 15.56 8.16
C THR A 306 6.85 15.43 6.66
N MET A 307 5.76 14.77 6.24
CA MET A 307 5.48 14.56 4.83
C MET A 307 3.99 14.76 4.51
N VAL A 308 3.72 15.31 3.34
CA VAL A 308 2.35 15.42 2.82
C VAL A 308 2.10 14.27 1.84
N TYR A 309 1.21 13.36 2.19
CA TYR A 309 0.76 12.26 1.35
C TYR A 309 -0.75 12.40 1.12
N TYR A 310 -1.23 12.92 -0.04
CA TYR A 310 -0.50 13.39 -1.21
C TYR A 310 -0.88 14.82 -1.56
N PRO A 311 0.07 15.69 -1.93
CA PRO A 311 -0.22 17.12 -2.13
C PRO A 311 -0.99 17.42 -3.42
N VAL A 312 -0.91 16.53 -4.40
CA VAL A 312 -1.57 16.67 -5.70
C VAL A 312 -2.41 15.41 -5.95
N LEU A 313 -3.70 15.61 -6.07
CA LEU A 313 -4.63 14.53 -6.42
C LEU A 313 -4.44 14.08 -7.88
N VAL A 314 -4.69 12.80 -8.15
CA VAL A 314 -4.46 12.22 -9.47
C VAL A 314 -5.18 13.00 -10.58
N HIS A 315 -6.44 13.38 -10.39
CA HIS A 315 -7.20 14.15 -11.40
C HIS A 315 -6.72 15.60 -11.59
N ARG A 316 -5.76 16.05 -10.78
CA ARG A 316 -5.10 17.37 -10.91
C ARG A 316 -3.67 17.25 -11.48
N MET A 317 -3.19 16.04 -11.72
CA MET A 317 -1.90 15.82 -12.37
C MET A 317 -1.98 16.12 -13.86
N GLN A 318 -0.92 16.69 -14.43
CA GLN A 318 -0.87 17.18 -15.82
C GLN A 318 -1.39 16.17 -16.84
N LEU A 319 -1.04 14.91 -16.69
CA LEU A 319 -1.43 13.86 -17.64
C LEU A 319 -2.93 13.49 -17.59
N TYR A 320 -3.64 13.85 -16.52
CA TYR A 320 -5.07 13.55 -16.34
C TYR A 320 -5.97 14.77 -16.38
N LEU A 321 -5.42 15.99 -16.52
CA LEU A 321 -6.21 17.22 -16.50
C LEU A 321 -7.32 17.26 -17.54
N GLU A 322 -7.04 16.81 -18.76
CA GLU A 322 -8.05 16.82 -19.85
C GLU A 322 -9.11 15.75 -19.63
N THR A 323 -8.69 14.51 -19.34
CA THR A 323 -9.60 13.37 -19.23
C THR A 323 -10.46 13.41 -17.98
N HIS A 324 -9.99 14.09 -16.92
CA HIS A 324 -10.68 14.22 -15.63
C HIS A 324 -11.07 15.66 -15.26
N ALA A 325 -11.16 16.56 -16.24
CA ALA A 325 -11.48 17.98 -16.00
C ALA A 325 -12.79 18.19 -15.22
N ALA A 326 -13.79 17.32 -15.45
CA ALA A 326 -15.09 17.37 -14.78
C ALA A 326 -15.14 16.60 -13.46
N THR A 327 -14.08 15.85 -13.09
CA THR A 327 -14.05 15.07 -11.85
C THR A 327 -14.05 15.99 -10.64
N ARG A 328 -14.92 15.69 -9.68
CA ARG A 328 -15.06 16.40 -8.41
C ARG A 328 -15.02 15.39 -7.28
N CYS A 329 -14.05 15.53 -6.40
CA CYS A 329 -13.86 14.70 -5.21
C CYS A 329 -13.59 15.64 -4.01
N PRO A 330 -14.64 16.33 -3.51
CA PRO A 330 -14.47 17.41 -2.54
C PRO A 330 -13.82 16.97 -1.24
N VAL A 331 -14.10 15.73 -0.78
CA VAL A 331 -13.49 15.21 0.45
C VAL A 331 -12.00 14.94 0.24
N ALA A 332 -11.62 14.35 -0.89
CA ALA A 332 -10.22 14.15 -1.26
C ALA A 332 -9.48 15.50 -1.45
N GLU A 333 -10.16 16.50 -2.07
CA GLU A 333 -9.59 17.84 -2.28
C GLU A 333 -9.31 18.54 -0.93
N GLN A 334 -10.23 18.43 0.03
CA GLN A 334 -10.02 18.93 1.38
C GLN A 334 -8.90 18.17 2.10
N ALA A 335 -8.89 16.83 2.02
CA ALA A 335 -7.85 16.02 2.63
C ALA A 335 -6.45 16.40 2.10
N ALA A 336 -6.27 16.58 0.78
CA ALA A 336 -5.00 16.99 0.19
C ALA A 336 -4.49 18.35 0.69
N ALA A 337 -5.40 19.26 1.04
CA ALA A 337 -5.06 20.55 1.62
C ALA A 337 -4.65 20.48 3.10
N GLU A 338 -5.14 19.48 3.84
CA GLU A 338 -5.04 19.43 5.30
C GLU A 338 -4.06 18.38 5.83
N VAL A 339 -3.80 17.28 5.10
CA VAL A 339 -3.01 16.14 5.63
C VAL A 339 -1.55 16.50 5.88
N LEU A 340 -1.03 15.97 6.99
CA LEU A 340 0.37 16.02 7.37
C LEU A 340 0.73 14.73 8.12
N SER A 341 1.69 13.97 7.62
CA SER A 341 2.15 12.75 8.27
C SER A 341 3.30 13.06 9.22
N LEU A 342 3.17 12.61 10.46
CA LEU A 342 4.15 12.74 11.53
C LEU A 342 5.07 11.51 11.56
N PRO A 343 6.30 11.64 12.15
CA PRO A 343 7.23 10.52 12.26
C PRO A 343 6.64 9.29 12.96
N ILE A 344 6.78 8.11 12.33
CA ILE A 344 6.33 6.85 12.93
C ILE A 344 7.15 5.66 12.43
N TRP A 345 7.68 4.84 13.36
CA TRP A 345 8.25 3.50 13.14
C TRP A 345 8.20 2.69 14.45
N PRO A 346 8.46 1.38 14.44
CA PRO A 346 8.22 0.52 15.62
C PRO A 346 8.84 0.99 16.92
N GLU A 347 10.09 1.44 16.92
CA GLU A 347 10.83 1.85 18.13
C GLU A 347 10.83 3.38 18.35
N PHE A 348 9.90 4.11 17.73
CA PHE A 348 9.84 5.57 17.82
C PHE A 348 9.49 6.04 19.23
N GLN A 349 10.38 6.82 19.86
CA GLN A 349 10.23 7.31 21.25
C GLN A 349 10.05 8.83 21.37
N ALA A 350 10.20 9.58 20.27
CA ALA A 350 10.20 11.03 20.32
C ALA A 350 8.79 11.65 20.20
N VAL A 351 7.72 10.91 20.45
CA VAL A 351 6.35 11.44 20.49
C VAL A 351 6.21 12.68 21.39
N PRO A 352 6.78 12.71 22.64
CA PRO A 352 6.69 13.92 23.47
C PRO A 352 7.35 15.15 22.84
N THR A 353 8.48 14.99 22.15
CA THR A 353 9.18 16.10 21.47
C THR A 353 8.33 16.66 20.31
N VAL A 354 7.76 15.76 19.49
CA VAL A 354 6.90 16.18 18.37
C VAL A 354 5.63 16.85 18.89
N ALA A 355 5.01 16.31 19.94
CA ALA A 355 3.81 16.89 20.55
C ALA A 355 4.09 18.25 21.20
N ALA A 356 5.22 18.44 21.87
CA ALA A 356 5.62 19.74 22.43
C ALA A 356 5.80 20.79 21.33
N ALA A 357 6.44 20.43 20.21
CA ALA A 357 6.59 21.33 19.06
C ALA A 357 5.23 21.74 18.47
N LEU A 358 4.32 20.78 18.29
CA LEU A 358 2.96 21.08 17.78
C LEU A 358 2.13 21.93 18.73
N ARG A 359 2.27 21.76 20.05
CA ARG A 359 1.54 22.55 21.06
C ARG A 359 2.07 23.97 21.20
N ALA A 360 3.27 24.28 20.70
CA ALA A 360 3.86 25.60 20.71
C ALA A 360 3.43 26.46 19.50
N LEU A 361 2.72 25.89 18.53
CA LEU A 361 2.21 26.54 17.31
C LEU A 361 0.77 27.02 17.48
#